data_676f2f53f917592ef4255e0a2d88cb9d
#
_entry.id   676f2f53f917592ef4255e0a2d88cb9d
#
_cell.length_a   1.000
_cell.length_b   1.000
_cell.length_c   1.000
_cell.angle_alpha   90.00
_cell.angle_beta   90.00
_cell.angle_gamma   90.00
#
_symmetry.space_group_name_H-M   'P 1'
#
loop_
_entity.id
_entity.type
_entity.pdbx_description
1 polymer ?
#
loop_
_entity_poly.entity_id
_entity_poly.type
_entity_poly.pdbx_seq_one_letter_code
_entity_poly.pdbx_strand_id
1 'polypeptide(L)'
;MKRFVIAAALLLAALPVLAQEAPEDEEPSPEPILAHVSKAANLHTSPGGPAKGVVKSGEEVDVVGTTNGWMRVRESDKTTGWVDRRMLTPEDAEVDLSPKKFVRKASTKKGPCFADLEHCPTVGCAAGEDNKSINHALMNTLKHGPGNEPAASMKIASFLALQKKADDLVGQGASLTPEDRDMISNLKVGSGTTGEGHQVVVTGYLVGDPHPNSGESVNCNLSGKDNNDMHIPFADSADKTPFEAIVIETIPQGRNAGWTRARMMKVLKAKQRVMITGQLFYDSAHRVRTNDNPSLKNQPQRFSLWEIHPVNEFLVCAKSKCSPNDKTQWTKVEDME
;
A
#
# COMPACT_ATOMS: atom_id res chain seq x y z
N MET A 1 1.22 76.35 51.32
CA MET A 1 0.68 76.20 49.96
C MET A 1 1.61 75.29 49.12
N LYS A 2 1.28 74.03 49.00
CA LYS A 2 2.07 73.05 48.22
C LYS A 2 1.43 72.91 46.88
N ARG A 3 2.16 73.22 45.78
CA ARG A 3 1.74 73.04 44.43
C ARG A 3 2.08 71.61 44.01
N PHE A 4 1.05 70.81 43.60
CA PHE A 4 1.21 69.56 42.98
C PHE A 4 1.36 69.78 41.47
N VAL A 5 2.43 69.22 40.88
CA VAL A 5 2.64 69.16 39.42
C VAL A 5 2.22 67.75 39.03
N ILE A 6 1.21 67.66 38.18
CA ILE A 6 0.77 66.44 37.62
C ILE A 6 1.53 66.25 36.28
N ALA A 7 2.41 65.23 36.19
CA ALA A 7 3.04 64.83 34.96
C ALA A 7 2.14 63.79 34.23
N ALA A 8 1.65 64.17 33.09
CA ALA A 8 0.92 63.28 32.21
C ALA A 8 1.92 62.43 31.38
N ALA A 9 1.95 61.14 31.65
CA ALA A 9 2.71 60.20 30.85
C ALA A 9 1.85 59.78 29.64
N LEU A 10 2.28 60.15 28.41
CA LEU A 10 1.72 59.61 27.18
C LEU A 10 2.23 58.18 26.99
N LEU A 11 1.35 57.20 27.11
CA LEU A 11 1.62 55.83 26.62
C LEU A 11 1.38 55.81 25.12
N LEU A 12 2.44 55.73 24.34
CA LEU A 12 2.37 55.31 22.94
C LEU A 12 2.15 53.78 22.90
N ALA A 13 0.92 53.38 22.59
CA ALA A 13 0.62 52.00 22.27
C ALA A 13 1.18 51.68 20.86
N ALA A 14 2.23 50.88 20.80
CA ALA A 14 2.69 50.30 19.54
C ALA A 14 1.70 49.21 19.13
N LEU A 15 0.98 49.45 18.04
CA LEU A 15 0.17 48.43 17.38
C LEU A 15 1.12 47.42 16.73
N PRO A 16 0.89 46.11 16.88
CA PRO A 16 1.65 45.11 16.12
C PRO A 16 1.27 45.24 14.64
N VAL A 17 2.25 45.52 13.81
CA VAL A 17 2.12 45.36 12.35
C VAL A 17 1.92 43.89 12.11
N LEU A 18 0.71 43.47 11.77
CA LEU A 18 0.42 42.17 11.22
C LEU A 18 1.20 42.09 9.90
N ALA A 19 2.29 41.33 9.90
CA ALA A 19 2.93 40.93 8.66
C ALA A 19 1.87 40.15 7.82
N GLN A 20 1.45 40.76 6.74
CA GLN A 20 0.64 40.10 5.73
C GLN A 20 1.55 39.06 5.09
N GLU A 21 1.32 37.77 5.43
CA GLU A 21 1.94 36.68 4.70
C GLU A 21 1.63 36.87 3.23
N ALA A 22 2.68 36.88 2.41
CA ALA A 22 2.53 36.86 0.96
C ALA A 22 1.74 35.61 0.59
N PRO A 23 0.82 35.68 -0.40
CA PRO A 23 0.14 34.48 -0.86
C PRO A 23 1.22 33.48 -1.27
N GLU A 24 1.18 32.29 -0.64
CA GLU A 24 1.96 31.14 -1.12
C GLU A 24 1.62 30.99 -2.59
N ASP A 25 2.64 30.98 -3.46
CA ASP A 25 2.47 30.65 -4.87
C ASP A 25 1.90 29.24 -4.91
N GLU A 26 0.58 29.12 -5.07
CA GLU A 26 -0.08 27.84 -5.36
C GLU A 26 0.62 27.30 -6.64
N GLU A 27 1.38 26.22 -6.49
CA GLU A 27 1.86 25.48 -7.67
C GLU A 27 0.63 25.18 -8.54
N PRO A 28 0.69 25.51 -9.83
CA PRO A 28 -0.44 25.30 -10.72
C PRO A 28 -0.82 23.82 -10.65
N SER A 29 -2.06 23.55 -10.25
CA SER A 29 -2.63 22.21 -10.28
C SER A 29 -2.36 21.62 -11.67
N PRO A 30 -1.82 20.40 -11.78
CA PRO A 30 -1.54 19.82 -13.09
C PRO A 30 -2.80 19.87 -13.95
N GLU A 31 -2.66 20.32 -15.19
CA GLU A 31 -3.77 20.36 -16.13
C GLU A 31 -4.44 18.98 -16.23
N PRO A 32 -5.75 18.89 -16.25
CA PRO A 32 -6.44 17.62 -16.36
C PRO A 32 -6.10 16.97 -17.69
N ILE A 33 -5.90 15.65 -17.66
CA ILE A 33 -5.67 14.85 -18.87
C ILE A 33 -7.03 14.64 -19.53
N LEU A 34 -7.16 15.10 -20.78
CA LEU A 34 -8.37 14.87 -21.58
C LEU A 34 -8.40 13.45 -22.13
N ALA A 35 -9.52 12.77 -22.00
CA ALA A 35 -9.70 11.42 -22.48
C ALA A 35 -11.11 11.22 -23.08
N HIS A 36 -11.20 10.31 -24.06
CA HIS A 36 -12.48 9.88 -24.65
C HIS A 36 -12.91 8.53 -24.09
N VAL A 37 -14.21 8.38 -23.85
CA VAL A 37 -14.81 7.11 -23.47
C VAL A 37 -14.92 6.22 -24.69
N SER A 38 -14.09 5.19 -24.78
CA SER A 38 -14.03 4.27 -25.95
C SER A 38 -15.29 3.42 -26.10
N LYS A 39 -15.93 3.08 -24.97
CA LYS A 39 -17.18 2.34 -24.90
C LYS A 39 -17.99 2.82 -23.72
N ALA A 40 -19.31 2.91 -23.86
CA ALA A 40 -20.19 3.34 -22.76
C ALA A 40 -19.85 2.59 -21.45
N ALA A 41 -19.59 3.34 -20.39
CA ALA A 41 -19.08 2.82 -19.13
C ALA A 41 -19.92 3.30 -17.95
N ASN A 42 -20.03 2.48 -16.92
CA ASN A 42 -20.64 2.91 -15.68
C ASN A 42 -19.77 3.95 -14.98
N LEU A 43 -20.40 5.03 -14.51
CA LEU A 43 -19.80 6.00 -13.61
C LEU A 43 -20.08 5.57 -12.18
N HIS A 44 -19.05 5.26 -11.43
CA HIS A 44 -19.16 4.73 -10.07
C HIS A 44 -18.92 5.81 -9.01
N THR A 45 -19.46 5.62 -7.81
CA THR A 45 -19.22 6.53 -6.66
C THR A 45 -17.82 6.37 -6.07
N SER A 46 -17.25 5.17 -6.19
CA SER A 46 -15.88 4.78 -5.80
C SER A 46 -15.39 3.70 -6.74
N PRO A 47 -14.07 3.42 -6.80
CA PRO A 47 -13.52 2.30 -7.57
C PRO A 47 -14.24 0.99 -7.25
N GLY A 48 -14.84 0.34 -8.26
CA GLY A 48 -15.64 -0.89 -8.08
C GLY A 48 -16.92 -0.77 -7.26
N GLY A 49 -17.26 0.44 -6.79
CA GLY A 49 -18.45 0.70 -5.99
C GLY A 49 -19.75 0.75 -6.82
N PRO A 50 -20.89 1.17 -6.22
CA PRO A 50 -22.15 1.28 -6.93
C PRO A 50 -22.07 2.25 -8.10
N ALA A 51 -22.68 1.87 -9.23
CA ALA A 51 -22.87 2.78 -10.36
C ALA A 51 -23.88 3.87 -9.97
N LYS A 52 -23.58 5.12 -10.32
CA LYS A 52 -24.46 6.29 -10.12
C LYS A 52 -24.87 6.93 -11.43
N GLY A 53 -24.30 6.49 -12.54
CA GLY A 53 -24.57 7.01 -13.88
C GLY A 53 -23.89 6.18 -14.95
N VAL A 54 -23.94 6.66 -16.17
CA VAL A 54 -23.29 6.06 -17.34
C VAL A 54 -22.67 7.18 -18.16
N VAL A 55 -21.38 7.08 -18.44
CA VAL A 55 -20.69 7.94 -19.41
C VAL A 55 -20.82 7.28 -20.79
N LYS A 56 -21.17 8.04 -21.80
CA LYS A 56 -21.47 7.51 -23.12
C LYS A 56 -20.18 7.27 -23.93
N SER A 57 -20.24 6.34 -24.87
CA SER A 57 -19.15 6.14 -25.83
C SER A 57 -18.93 7.40 -26.65
N GLY A 58 -17.68 7.80 -26.82
CA GLY A 58 -17.27 9.03 -27.52
C GLY A 58 -17.37 10.30 -26.68
N GLU A 59 -17.82 10.22 -25.44
CA GLU A 59 -17.86 11.36 -24.55
C GLU A 59 -16.45 11.73 -24.09
N GLU A 60 -16.17 13.03 -24.06
CA GLU A 60 -14.91 13.62 -23.59
C GLU A 60 -15.01 13.87 -22.09
N VAL A 61 -13.98 13.48 -21.36
CA VAL A 61 -13.90 13.62 -19.90
C VAL A 61 -12.51 14.08 -19.45
N ASP A 62 -12.47 14.91 -18.44
CA ASP A 62 -11.22 15.24 -17.74
C ASP A 62 -10.85 14.11 -16.79
N VAL A 63 -9.66 13.55 -16.91
CA VAL A 63 -9.08 12.64 -15.89
C VAL A 63 -8.47 13.48 -14.78
N VAL A 64 -9.09 13.45 -13.62
CA VAL A 64 -8.72 14.27 -12.44
C VAL A 64 -8.10 13.45 -11.31
N GLY A 65 -7.92 12.16 -11.50
CA GLY A 65 -7.27 11.27 -10.53
C GLY A 65 -7.25 9.83 -11.02
N THR A 66 -6.36 9.04 -10.44
CA THR A 66 -6.18 7.63 -10.81
C THR A 66 -6.01 6.78 -9.55
N THR A 67 -6.53 5.57 -9.56
CA THR A 67 -6.29 4.56 -8.53
C THR A 67 -6.61 3.16 -9.05
N ASN A 68 -5.71 2.22 -8.90
CA ASN A 68 -5.90 0.77 -9.13
C ASN A 68 -6.79 0.41 -10.34
N GLY A 69 -6.41 0.82 -11.55
CA GLY A 69 -7.17 0.52 -12.78
C GLY A 69 -8.44 1.38 -12.96
N TRP A 70 -8.75 2.30 -12.03
CA TRP A 70 -9.86 3.23 -12.09
C TRP A 70 -9.37 4.65 -12.32
N MET A 71 -10.07 5.39 -13.17
CA MET A 71 -9.85 6.80 -13.40
C MET A 71 -10.98 7.60 -12.80
N ARG A 72 -10.64 8.58 -11.96
CA ARG A 72 -11.62 9.59 -11.54
C ARG A 72 -11.77 10.57 -12.67
N VAL A 73 -12.97 10.60 -13.25
CA VAL A 73 -13.29 11.48 -14.37
C VAL A 73 -14.23 12.59 -13.93
N ARG A 74 -14.15 13.69 -14.66
CA ARG A 74 -15.10 14.81 -14.55
C ARG A 74 -15.70 15.03 -15.92
N GLU A 75 -17.02 14.93 -15.99
CA GLU A 75 -17.82 15.20 -17.17
C GLU A 75 -17.98 16.72 -17.41
N SER A 76 -18.40 17.12 -18.58
CA SER A 76 -18.61 18.53 -18.96
C SER A 76 -19.58 19.28 -18.04
N ASP A 77 -20.57 18.60 -17.46
CA ASP A 77 -21.52 19.13 -16.47
C ASP A 77 -20.95 19.25 -15.05
N LYS A 78 -19.66 18.97 -14.87
CA LYS A 78 -18.92 18.89 -13.60
C LYS A 78 -19.27 17.68 -12.72
N THR A 79 -20.07 16.75 -13.18
CA THR A 79 -20.27 15.47 -12.51
C THR A 79 -18.94 14.73 -12.44
N THR A 80 -18.58 14.21 -11.27
CA THR A 80 -17.35 13.44 -11.09
C THR A 80 -17.69 12.02 -10.69
N GLY A 81 -16.88 11.06 -11.09
CA GLY A 81 -17.03 9.68 -10.67
C GLY A 81 -15.86 8.83 -11.15
N TRP A 82 -15.95 7.54 -10.92
CA TRP A 82 -14.91 6.60 -11.28
C TRP A 82 -15.35 5.73 -12.46
N VAL A 83 -14.48 5.63 -13.45
CA VAL A 83 -14.66 4.81 -14.66
C VAL A 83 -13.49 3.84 -14.74
N ASP A 84 -13.76 2.60 -15.18
CA ASP A 84 -12.72 1.64 -15.47
C ASP A 84 -11.77 2.20 -16.55
N ARG A 85 -10.48 2.22 -16.26
CA ARG A 85 -9.45 2.76 -17.16
C ARG A 85 -9.52 2.21 -18.57
N ARG A 86 -9.89 0.93 -18.74
CA ARG A 86 -10.01 0.26 -20.05
C ARG A 86 -11.08 0.87 -20.95
N MET A 87 -11.95 1.67 -20.38
CA MET A 87 -13.01 2.39 -21.11
C MET A 87 -12.60 3.78 -21.60
N LEU A 88 -11.34 4.19 -21.29
CA LEU A 88 -10.83 5.52 -21.62
C LEU A 88 -9.66 5.43 -22.60
N THR A 89 -9.68 6.31 -23.59
CA THR A 89 -8.56 6.54 -24.52
C THR A 89 -8.14 8.01 -24.38
N PRO A 90 -6.88 8.34 -24.09
CA PRO A 90 -6.41 9.71 -24.01
C PRO A 90 -6.57 10.39 -25.37
N GLU A 91 -6.87 11.70 -25.37
CA GLU A 91 -7.02 12.47 -26.60
C GLU A 91 -5.70 12.62 -27.33
N ASP A 92 -4.62 12.88 -26.59
CA ASP A 92 -3.27 12.94 -27.14
C ASP A 92 -2.64 11.54 -27.15
N ALA A 93 -2.26 11.08 -28.34
CA ALA A 93 -1.55 9.82 -28.52
C ALA A 93 -0.18 9.75 -27.78
N GLU A 94 0.34 10.90 -27.34
CA GLU A 94 1.56 11.01 -26.53
C GLU A 94 1.30 10.88 -25.03
N VAL A 95 0.06 11.05 -24.57
CA VAL A 95 -0.29 10.86 -23.15
C VAL A 95 -0.48 9.38 -22.87
N ASP A 96 0.59 8.74 -22.48
CA ASP A 96 0.58 7.35 -22.03
C ASP A 96 -0.07 7.29 -20.64
N LEU A 97 -1.32 6.83 -20.56
CA LEU A 97 -2.02 6.53 -19.30
C LEU A 97 -1.49 5.24 -18.64
N SER A 98 -0.56 4.53 -19.28
CA SER A 98 0.18 3.45 -18.63
C SER A 98 1.15 4.00 -17.59
N PRO A 99 1.51 3.21 -16.56
CA PRO A 99 2.55 3.60 -15.63
C PRO A 99 3.80 4.03 -16.43
N LYS A 100 4.33 5.23 -16.15
CA LYS A 100 5.42 5.83 -16.92
C LYS A 100 6.50 4.79 -17.24
N LYS A 101 6.72 4.53 -18.53
CA LYS A 101 7.76 3.60 -18.98
C LYS A 101 9.12 4.11 -18.54
N PHE A 102 9.68 3.53 -17.51
CA PHE A 102 11.08 3.72 -17.19
C PHE A 102 11.92 2.83 -18.11
N VAL A 103 12.36 3.37 -19.25
CA VAL A 103 13.30 2.68 -20.12
C VAL A 103 14.67 2.63 -19.44
N ARG A 104 14.98 1.51 -18.83
CA ARG A 104 16.34 1.17 -18.40
C ARG A 104 16.82 -0.03 -19.20
N LYS A 105 18.05 0.03 -19.74
CA LYS A 105 18.69 -1.16 -20.30
C LYS A 105 18.78 -2.23 -19.22
N ALA A 106 18.17 -3.39 -19.47
CA ALA A 106 18.22 -4.53 -18.57
C ALA A 106 19.68 -4.85 -18.22
N SER A 107 20.01 -4.77 -16.93
CA SER A 107 21.31 -5.24 -16.46
C SER A 107 21.28 -6.75 -16.39
N THR A 108 22.12 -7.42 -17.16
CA THR A 108 22.30 -8.88 -17.13
C THR A 108 23.08 -9.36 -15.89
N LYS A 109 23.52 -8.46 -15.01
CA LYS A 109 24.29 -8.77 -13.81
C LYS A 109 23.36 -8.93 -12.60
N LYS A 110 23.47 -10.03 -11.87
CA LYS A 110 22.89 -10.29 -10.55
C LYS A 110 23.56 -9.42 -9.48
N GLY A 111 23.38 -8.11 -9.52
CA GLY A 111 23.94 -7.20 -8.54
C GLY A 111 23.00 -6.03 -8.30
N PRO A 112 23.32 -5.15 -7.33
CA PRO A 112 22.52 -3.94 -7.11
C PRO A 112 22.35 -3.13 -8.39
N CYS A 113 21.12 -2.74 -8.68
CA CYS A 113 20.81 -1.90 -9.85
C CYS A 113 20.89 -0.41 -9.51
N PHE A 114 20.94 -0.06 -8.21
CA PHE A 114 21.18 1.27 -7.67
C PHE A 114 22.18 1.18 -6.51
N ALA A 115 22.78 2.31 -6.15
CA ALA A 115 23.82 2.36 -5.15
C ALA A 115 23.31 2.14 -3.72
N ASP A 116 22.12 2.63 -3.44
CA ASP A 116 21.48 2.62 -2.12
C ASP A 116 19.95 2.69 -2.24
N LEU A 117 19.25 2.64 -1.09
CA LEU A 117 17.80 2.71 -1.02
C LEU A 117 17.24 4.09 -1.37
N GLU A 118 17.95 5.16 -1.07
CA GLU A 118 17.51 6.54 -1.32
C GLU A 118 17.33 6.78 -2.83
N HIS A 119 18.19 6.16 -3.64
CA HIS A 119 18.12 6.25 -5.11
C HIS A 119 17.31 5.10 -5.74
N CYS A 120 16.79 4.17 -4.94
CA CYS A 120 16.00 3.05 -5.42
C CYS A 120 14.56 3.47 -5.73
N PRO A 121 14.13 3.47 -6.99
CA PRO A 121 12.76 3.85 -7.33
C PRO A 121 11.76 2.76 -6.88
N THR A 122 10.49 3.11 -6.75
CA THR A 122 9.41 2.17 -6.37
C THR A 122 9.28 0.97 -7.31
N VAL A 123 9.69 1.10 -8.57
CA VAL A 123 9.77 -0.02 -9.52
C VAL A 123 10.98 -0.92 -9.29
N GLY A 124 11.87 -0.56 -8.37
CA GLY A 124 13.06 -1.33 -8.03
C GLY A 124 13.99 -1.57 -9.23
N CYS A 125 14.46 -2.80 -9.38
CA CYS A 125 15.27 -3.22 -10.53
C CYS A 125 14.43 -3.62 -11.76
N ALA A 126 13.13 -3.49 -11.74
CA ALA A 126 12.33 -3.80 -12.91
C ALA A 126 12.71 -2.87 -14.06
N ALA A 127 13.09 -3.44 -15.20
CA ALA A 127 13.56 -2.73 -16.38
C ALA A 127 13.13 -3.47 -17.64
N GLY A 128 12.73 -2.72 -18.66
CA GLY A 128 12.29 -3.26 -19.95
C GLY A 128 10.85 -2.87 -20.29
N GLU A 129 10.52 -3.08 -21.56
CA GLU A 129 9.20 -2.75 -22.11
C GLU A 129 8.37 -4.01 -22.40
N ASP A 130 8.91 -5.20 -22.15
CA ASP A 130 8.17 -6.43 -22.30
C ASP A 130 7.18 -6.65 -21.13
N ASN A 131 6.15 -7.44 -21.38
CA ASN A 131 5.09 -7.70 -20.39
C ASN A 131 5.62 -8.21 -19.04
N LYS A 132 6.69 -9.00 -19.04
CA LYS A 132 7.29 -9.51 -17.82
C LYS A 132 7.91 -8.37 -16.98
N SER A 133 8.62 -7.46 -17.63
CA SER A 133 9.22 -6.29 -16.99
C SER A 133 8.16 -5.32 -16.47
N ILE A 134 7.09 -5.10 -17.23
CA ILE A 134 5.95 -4.27 -16.81
C ILE A 134 5.27 -4.88 -15.57
N ASN A 135 5.00 -6.17 -15.58
CA ASN A 135 4.41 -6.87 -14.43
C ASN A 135 5.31 -6.80 -13.20
N HIS A 136 6.61 -6.94 -13.40
CA HIS A 136 7.58 -6.84 -12.32
C HIS A 136 7.63 -5.42 -11.73
N ALA A 137 7.58 -4.40 -12.57
CA ALA A 137 7.50 -3.01 -12.13
C ALA A 137 6.21 -2.74 -11.33
N LEU A 138 5.08 -3.24 -11.81
CA LEU A 138 3.79 -3.13 -11.12
C LEU A 138 3.83 -3.82 -9.75
N MET A 139 4.34 -5.04 -9.70
CA MET A 139 4.49 -5.79 -8.45
C MET A 139 5.35 -5.02 -7.42
N ASN A 140 6.51 -4.51 -7.85
CA ASN A 140 7.38 -3.72 -6.99
C ASN A 140 6.70 -2.43 -6.51
N THR A 141 5.95 -1.76 -7.39
CA THR A 141 5.18 -0.54 -7.04
C THR A 141 4.10 -0.84 -6.00
N LEU A 142 3.37 -1.95 -6.15
CA LEU A 142 2.36 -2.37 -5.18
C LEU A 142 2.97 -2.66 -3.80
N LYS A 143 4.15 -3.25 -3.77
CA LYS A 143 4.89 -3.50 -2.52
C LYS A 143 5.32 -2.24 -1.77
N HIS A 144 5.38 -1.09 -2.44
CA HIS A 144 5.69 0.22 -1.82
C HIS A 144 4.45 1.05 -1.51
N GLY A 145 3.32 0.73 -2.10
CA GLY A 145 2.13 1.58 -2.02
C GLY A 145 1.53 1.61 -0.63
N PRO A 146 1.53 2.74 0.09
CA PRO A 146 0.56 2.94 1.14
C PRO A 146 -0.79 3.16 0.45
N GLY A 147 -1.77 2.29 0.70
CA GLY A 147 -3.13 2.61 0.32
C GLY A 147 -3.57 3.87 1.06
N ASN A 148 -4.19 4.79 0.36
CA ASN A 148 -4.71 6.03 0.94
C ASN A 148 -6.13 5.85 1.50
N GLU A 149 -6.66 4.62 1.50
CA GLU A 149 -8.01 4.32 1.95
C GLU A 149 -8.05 3.98 3.44
N PRO A 150 -9.17 4.26 4.12
CA PRO A 150 -9.35 3.79 5.50
C PRO A 150 -9.23 2.26 5.57
N ALA A 151 -8.41 1.77 6.49
CA ALA A 151 -8.18 0.35 6.64
C ALA A 151 -9.44 -0.38 7.17
N ALA A 152 -9.85 -1.43 6.47
CA ALA A 152 -10.98 -2.27 6.88
C ALA A 152 -10.53 -3.36 7.85
N SER A 153 -11.32 -3.62 8.90
CA SER A 153 -11.03 -4.73 9.82
C SER A 153 -11.22 -6.07 9.12
N MET A 154 -10.22 -6.94 9.21
CA MET A 154 -10.21 -8.24 8.57
C MET A 154 -9.72 -9.34 9.54
N LYS A 155 -10.28 -10.55 9.43
CA LYS A 155 -9.81 -11.72 10.17
C LYS A 155 -8.80 -12.51 9.35
N ILE A 156 -7.80 -13.11 10.00
CA ILE A 156 -6.82 -13.99 9.33
C ILE A 156 -7.52 -15.14 8.59
N ALA A 157 -8.59 -15.70 9.13
CA ALA A 157 -9.37 -16.73 8.45
C ALA A 157 -9.92 -16.28 7.07
N SER A 158 -10.13 -14.99 6.86
CA SER A 158 -10.61 -14.47 5.57
C SER A 158 -9.58 -14.60 4.43
N PHE A 159 -8.29 -14.76 4.77
CA PHE A 159 -7.23 -14.98 3.80
C PHE A 159 -7.37 -16.33 3.07
N LEU A 160 -8.01 -17.34 3.69
CA LEU A 160 -8.36 -18.61 3.01
C LEU A 160 -9.39 -18.37 1.91
N ALA A 161 -10.40 -17.54 2.15
CA ALA A 161 -11.40 -17.21 1.15
C ALA A 161 -10.80 -16.37 0.01
N LEU A 162 -9.91 -15.42 0.34
CA LEU A 162 -9.15 -14.66 -0.64
C LEU A 162 -8.27 -15.58 -1.49
N GLN A 163 -7.53 -16.51 -0.85
CA GLN A 163 -6.65 -17.46 -1.55
C GLN A 163 -7.44 -18.29 -2.56
N LYS A 164 -8.56 -18.89 -2.11
CA LYS A 164 -9.41 -19.68 -3.01
C LYS A 164 -9.87 -18.88 -4.22
N LYS A 165 -10.30 -17.64 -4.02
CA LYS A 165 -10.76 -16.79 -5.13
C LYS A 165 -9.63 -16.40 -6.09
N ALA A 166 -8.45 -16.10 -5.56
CA ALA A 166 -7.28 -15.83 -6.40
C ALA A 166 -6.88 -17.09 -7.19
N ASP A 167 -6.89 -18.27 -6.57
CA ASP A 167 -6.60 -19.53 -7.25
C ASP A 167 -7.58 -19.81 -8.40
N ASP A 168 -8.87 -19.52 -8.19
CA ASP A 168 -9.93 -19.70 -9.20
C ASP A 168 -9.76 -18.70 -10.38
N LEU A 169 -9.18 -17.52 -10.16
CA LEU A 169 -9.06 -16.45 -11.16
C LEU A 169 -7.68 -16.40 -11.84
N VAL A 170 -6.60 -16.51 -11.08
CA VAL A 170 -5.25 -16.23 -11.57
C VAL A 170 -4.24 -17.35 -11.27
N GLY A 171 -4.56 -18.26 -10.36
CA GLY A 171 -3.70 -19.39 -9.98
C GLY A 171 -2.48 -18.98 -9.14
N GLN A 172 -1.54 -19.93 -8.99
CA GLN A 172 -0.33 -19.79 -8.17
C GLN A 172 0.94 -20.04 -8.99
N GLY A 173 2.05 -19.36 -8.60
CA GLY A 173 3.36 -19.57 -9.23
C GLY A 173 3.47 -18.98 -10.63
N ALA A 174 2.72 -17.92 -10.91
CA ALA A 174 2.69 -17.24 -12.20
C ALA A 174 3.03 -15.76 -12.08
N SER A 175 3.58 -15.17 -13.13
CA SER A 175 3.64 -13.71 -13.27
C SER A 175 2.27 -13.22 -13.71
N LEU A 176 1.65 -12.37 -12.90
CA LEU A 176 0.35 -11.79 -13.22
C LEU A 176 0.51 -10.57 -14.12
N THR A 177 -0.35 -10.47 -15.12
CA THR A 177 -0.49 -9.25 -15.93
C THR A 177 -1.20 -8.16 -15.12
N PRO A 178 -1.19 -6.88 -15.56
CA PRO A 178 -2.01 -5.83 -14.93
C PRO A 178 -3.49 -6.22 -14.86
N GLU A 179 -4.01 -6.86 -15.90
CA GLU A 179 -5.40 -7.32 -15.97
C GLU A 179 -5.70 -8.44 -14.95
N ASP A 180 -4.76 -9.38 -14.76
CA ASP A 180 -4.88 -10.42 -13.73
C ASP A 180 -4.93 -9.79 -12.33
N ARG A 181 -4.10 -8.76 -12.07
CA ARG A 181 -4.10 -8.05 -10.79
C ARG A 181 -5.38 -7.25 -10.57
N ASP A 182 -5.93 -6.65 -11.63
CA ASP A 182 -7.23 -5.98 -11.56
C ASP A 182 -8.35 -6.97 -11.17
N MET A 183 -8.31 -8.22 -11.67
CA MET A 183 -9.29 -9.25 -11.30
C MET A 183 -9.29 -9.59 -9.81
N ILE A 184 -8.14 -9.47 -9.14
CA ILE A 184 -8.01 -9.77 -7.71
C ILE A 184 -8.03 -8.52 -6.80
N SER A 185 -8.19 -7.33 -7.36
CA SER A 185 -8.24 -6.07 -6.60
C SER A 185 -9.56 -5.87 -5.84
N ASN A 186 -10.66 -6.50 -6.29
CA ASN A 186 -12.01 -6.28 -5.76
C ASN A 186 -12.77 -7.60 -5.59
N LEU A 187 -12.26 -8.49 -4.73
CA LEU A 187 -12.86 -9.79 -4.45
C LEU A 187 -13.97 -9.67 -3.42
N LYS A 188 -15.10 -10.32 -3.67
CA LYS A 188 -16.19 -10.40 -2.69
C LYS A 188 -15.83 -11.43 -1.60
N VAL A 189 -15.61 -10.97 -0.37
CA VAL A 189 -15.28 -11.82 0.79
C VAL A 189 -16.27 -11.55 1.92
N GLY A 190 -17.07 -12.55 2.29
CA GLY A 190 -18.17 -12.36 3.22
C GLY A 190 -19.19 -11.35 2.68
N SER A 191 -19.52 -10.35 3.47
CA SER A 191 -20.43 -9.24 3.08
C SER A 191 -19.72 -8.06 2.44
N GLY A 192 -18.38 -8.04 2.40
CA GLY A 192 -17.58 -6.93 1.89
C GLY A 192 -16.85 -7.26 0.58
N THR A 193 -16.16 -6.26 0.08
CA THR A 193 -15.25 -6.36 -1.07
C THR A 193 -13.87 -5.92 -0.62
N THR A 194 -12.84 -6.72 -0.92
CA THR A 194 -11.45 -6.41 -0.64
C THR A 194 -10.54 -7.14 -1.63
N GLY A 195 -9.27 -6.77 -1.69
CA GLY A 195 -8.33 -7.39 -2.60
C GLY A 195 -7.00 -6.65 -2.64
N GLU A 196 -6.23 -6.86 -3.68
CA GLU A 196 -4.91 -6.24 -3.82
C GLU A 196 -5.00 -4.71 -3.80
N GLY A 197 -4.11 -4.09 -3.04
CA GLY A 197 -4.07 -2.63 -2.87
C GLY A 197 -4.97 -2.09 -1.74
N HIS A 198 -5.90 -2.88 -1.20
CA HIS A 198 -6.76 -2.42 -0.11
C HIS A 198 -6.04 -2.43 1.24
N GLN A 199 -6.31 -1.40 2.04
CA GLN A 199 -5.80 -1.34 3.41
C GLN A 199 -6.63 -2.17 4.37
N VAL A 200 -5.96 -2.95 5.21
CA VAL A 200 -6.62 -3.79 6.22
C VAL A 200 -6.00 -3.60 7.61
N VAL A 201 -6.84 -3.80 8.63
CA VAL A 201 -6.39 -3.96 10.03
C VAL A 201 -6.65 -5.40 10.43
N VAL A 202 -5.61 -6.09 10.85
CA VAL A 202 -5.67 -7.49 11.26
C VAL A 202 -5.05 -7.67 12.64
N THR A 203 -5.69 -8.44 13.52
CA THR A 203 -5.14 -8.80 14.83
C THR A 203 -4.76 -10.27 14.87
N GLY A 204 -3.61 -10.57 15.50
CA GLY A 204 -3.09 -11.93 15.60
C GLY A 204 -1.83 -12.01 16.44
N TYR A 205 -0.96 -12.94 16.09
CA TYR A 205 0.28 -13.26 16.80
C TYR A 205 1.40 -13.52 15.81
N LEU A 206 2.62 -13.13 16.16
CA LEU A 206 3.80 -13.58 15.44
C LEU A 206 4.03 -15.06 15.79
N VAL A 207 4.30 -15.90 14.78
CA VAL A 207 4.44 -17.36 14.98
C VAL A 207 5.71 -17.92 14.35
N GLY A 208 6.59 -17.06 13.85
CA GLY A 208 7.88 -17.44 13.28
C GLY A 208 8.91 -16.33 13.43
N ASP A 209 10.16 -16.69 13.20
CA ASP A 209 11.28 -15.78 13.31
C ASP A 209 11.22 -14.68 12.22
N PRO A 210 11.16 -13.40 12.61
CA PRO A 210 11.30 -12.29 11.67
C PRO A 210 12.66 -12.34 10.98
N HIS A 211 12.67 -12.39 9.66
CA HIS A 211 13.91 -12.51 8.90
C HIS A 211 13.88 -11.63 7.64
N PRO A 212 14.99 -10.97 7.30
CA PRO A 212 15.13 -10.27 6.03
C PRO A 212 15.44 -11.27 4.92
N ASN A 213 14.90 -11.02 3.74
CA ASN A 213 15.44 -11.60 2.51
C ASN A 213 16.68 -10.81 2.06
N SER A 214 17.32 -11.23 1.00
CA SER A 214 18.48 -10.54 0.44
C SER A 214 18.39 -10.43 -1.06
N GLY A 215 18.70 -9.25 -1.58
CA GLY A 215 18.76 -9.00 -3.01
C GLY A 215 17.41 -9.00 -3.70
N GLU A 216 16.37 -8.52 -3.04
CA GLU A 216 15.05 -8.37 -3.64
C GLU A 216 15.02 -7.23 -4.66
N SER A 217 14.35 -7.48 -5.79
CA SER A 217 14.23 -6.51 -6.88
C SER A 217 13.57 -5.20 -6.44
N VAL A 218 12.58 -5.27 -5.59
CA VAL A 218 11.87 -4.12 -5.01
C VAL A 218 12.83 -3.18 -4.28
N ASN A 219 13.86 -3.73 -3.65
CA ASN A 219 14.93 -3.02 -2.93
C ASN A 219 16.21 -2.91 -3.76
N CYS A 220 16.09 -2.83 -5.07
CA CYS A 220 17.20 -2.65 -6.00
C CYS A 220 18.30 -3.71 -5.91
N ASN A 221 18.00 -4.95 -5.51
CA ASN A 221 18.92 -6.05 -5.27
C ASN A 221 20.03 -5.70 -4.26
N LEU A 222 19.81 -4.77 -3.37
CA LEU A 222 20.76 -4.40 -2.33
C LEU A 222 20.89 -5.52 -1.32
N SER A 223 22.09 -5.71 -0.82
CA SER A 223 22.38 -6.68 0.24
C SER A 223 22.26 -6.05 1.63
N GLY A 224 22.12 -6.90 2.65
CA GLY A 224 22.07 -6.48 4.05
C GLY A 224 20.64 -6.36 4.60
N LYS A 225 20.51 -6.63 5.88
CA LYS A 225 19.21 -6.69 6.59
C LYS A 225 18.45 -5.35 6.61
N ASP A 226 19.18 -4.25 6.54
CA ASP A 226 18.61 -2.91 6.63
C ASP A 226 18.08 -2.43 5.26
N ASN A 227 18.51 -3.09 4.20
CA ASN A 227 18.11 -2.80 2.81
C ASN A 227 17.06 -3.75 2.25
N ASN A 228 16.52 -4.67 3.04
CA ASN A 228 15.59 -5.68 2.55
C ASN A 228 14.34 -5.77 3.43
N ASP A 229 13.28 -6.29 2.84
CA ASP A 229 12.01 -6.48 3.51
C ASP A 229 12.18 -7.48 4.67
N MET A 230 11.44 -7.26 5.74
CA MET A 230 11.41 -8.19 6.87
C MET A 230 10.12 -9.00 6.81
N HIS A 231 10.27 -10.28 6.56
CA HIS A 231 9.18 -11.26 6.48
C HIS A 231 8.86 -11.80 7.88
N ILE A 232 7.60 -11.80 8.24
CA ILE A 232 7.15 -12.19 9.58
C ILE A 232 5.92 -13.09 9.45
N PRO A 233 6.00 -14.38 9.82
CA PRO A 233 4.84 -15.25 9.89
C PRO A 233 3.83 -14.76 10.95
N PHE A 234 2.55 -14.64 10.56
CA PHE A 234 1.51 -14.03 11.35
C PHE A 234 0.22 -14.87 11.33
N ALA A 235 -0.29 -15.28 12.50
CA ALA A 235 -1.42 -16.17 12.64
C ALA A 235 -2.45 -15.68 13.68
N ASP A 236 -3.62 -16.26 13.67
CA ASP A 236 -4.72 -15.94 14.60
C ASP A 236 -4.52 -16.45 16.03
N SER A 237 -3.60 -17.40 16.24
CA SER A 237 -3.21 -17.93 17.54
C SER A 237 -1.69 -18.06 17.68
N ALA A 238 -1.18 -17.82 18.89
CA ALA A 238 0.22 -17.92 19.23
C ALA A 238 0.79 -19.36 19.21
N ASP A 239 -0.07 -20.37 19.13
CA ASP A 239 0.31 -21.77 19.10
C ASP A 239 0.40 -22.34 17.67
N LYS A 240 0.10 -21.53 16.68
CA LYS A 240 0.22 -21.85 15.26
C LYS A 240 1.69 -21.87 14.82
N THR A 241 1.92 -22.56 13.73
CA THR A 241 3.23 -22.63 13.05
C THR A 241 3.24 -21.76 11.80
N PRO A 242 4.42 -21.45 11.20
CA PRO A 242 4.48 -20.74 9.94
C PRO A 242 3.66 -21.37 8.80
N PHE A 243 3.47 -22.69 8.80
CA PHE A 243 2.60 -23.36 7.81
C PHE A 243 1.12 -22.98 7.91
N GLU A 244 0.72 -22.46 9.06
CA GLU A 244 -0.66 -22.05 9.38
C GLU A 244 -0.78 -20.53 9.46
N ALA A 245 0.19 -19.81 8.91
CA ALA A 245 0.32 -18.36 8.97
C ALA A 245 0.13 -17.73 7.57
N ILE A 246 -0.15 -16.45 7.56
CA ILE A 246 0.13 -15.55 6.44
C ILE A 246 1.50 -14.89 6.67
N VAL A 247 1.99 -14.16 5.69
CA VAL A 247 3.19 -13.33 5.83
C VAL A 247 2.77 -11.87 5.95
N ILE A 248 3.42 -11.14 6.85
CA ILE A 248 3.41 -9.69 6.87
C ILE A 248 4.82 -9.17 6.61
N GLU A 249 4.95 -8.08 5.86
CA GLU A 249 6.25 -7.57 5.43
C GLU A 249 6.40 -6.08 5.72
N THR A 250 7.55 -5.71 6.29
CA THR A 250 7.91 -4.31 6.49
C THR A 250 9.01 -3.93 5.52
N ILE A 251 8.75 -2.94 4.68
CA ILE A 251 9.72 -2.46 3.69
C ILE A 251 10.75 -1.52 4.35
N PRO A 252 12.01 -1.52 3.91
CA PRO A 252 13.03 -0.68 4.52
C PRO A 252 12.75 0.82 4.38
N GLN A 253 12.15 1.27 3.29
CA GLN A 253 11.84 2.68 3.03
C GLN A 253 10.76 3.24 3.96
N GLY A 254 9.81 2.42 4.41
CA GLY A 254 8.71 2.82 5.31
C GLY A 254 8.85 2.28 6.74
N ARG A 255 9.86 1.48 7.01
CA ARG A 255 10.05 0.84 8.31
C ARG A 255 10.57 1.83 9.35
N ASN A 256 9.84 2.00 10.45
CA ASN A 256 10.34 2.75 11.57
C ASN A 256 11.64 2.14 12.10
N ALA A 257 12.63 2.97 12.46
CA ALA A 257 13.92 2.51 12.99
C ALA A 257 13.78 1.64 14.25
N GLY A 258 12.69 1.80 15.00
CA GLY A 258 12.33 0.97 16.14
C GLY A 258 11.77 -0.41 15.76
N TRP A 259 11.43 -0.68 14.52
CA TRP A 259 10.92 -1.98 14.06
C TRP A 259 12.05 -2.97 13.84
N THR A 260 12.74 -3.30 14.91
CA THR A 260 13.90 -4.19 14.88
C THR A 260 13.52 -5.64 15.07
N ARG A 261 14.27 -6.56 14.46
CA ARG A 261 14.12 -8.00 14.72
C ARG A 261 14.16 -8.32 16.21
N ALA A 262 15.01 -7.64 16.99
CA ALA A 262 15.13 -7.88 18.42
C ALA A 262 13.80 -7.59 19.17
N ARG A 263 13.13 -6.47 18.86
CA ARG A 263 11.81 -6.14 19.44
C ARG A 263 10.73 -7.12 19.00
N MET A 264 10.68 -7.45 17.72
CA MET A 264 9.74 -8.44 17.20
C MET A 264 9.93 -9.82 17.83
N MET A 265 11.18 -10.23 18.11
CA MET A 265 11.49 -11.43 18.85
C MET A 265 11.05 -11.39 20.34
N LYS A 266 11.06 -10.22 20.98
CA LYS A 266 10.46 -10.07 22.32
C LYS A 266 8.94 -10.32 22.25
N VAL A 267 8.25 -9.70 21.28
CA VAL A 267 6.80 -9.88 21.04
C VAL A 267 6.47 -11.36 20.79
N LEU A 268 7.20 -12.01 19.89
CA LEU A 268 7.05 -13.42 19.56
C LEU A 268 7.20 -14.31 20.80
N LYS A 269 8.31 -14.17 21.54
CA LYS A 269 8.61 -14.98 22.73
C LYS A 269 7.59 -14.79 23.86
N ALA A 270 7.09 -13.58 24.02
CA ALA A 270 6.07 -13.23 25.01
C ALA A 270 4.64 -13.61 24.53
N LYS A 271 4.50 -14.17 23.31
CA LYS A 271 3.20 -14.49 22.70
C LYS A 271 2.22 -13.33 22.81
N GLN A 272 2.70 -12.11 22.62
CA GLN A 272 1.84 -10.93 22.69
C GLN A 272 0.96 -10.82 21.44
N ARG A 273 -0.29 -10.44 21.67
CA ARG A 273 -1.19 -10.12 20.56
C ARG A 273 -0.77 -8.83 19.89
N VAL A 274 -0.79 -8.82 18.57
CA VAL A 274 -0.46 -7.64 17.77
C VAL A 274 -1.62 -7.23 16.88
N MET A 275 -1.63 -5.97 16.49
CA MET A 275 -2.55 -5.40 15.51
C MET A 275 -1.72 -4.75 14.42
N ILE A 276 -1.93 -5.21 13.20
CA ILE A 276 -1.17 -4.83 12.02
C ILE A 276 -2.10 -4.06 11.09
N THR A 277 -1.68 -2.89 10.66
CA THR A 277 -2.32 -2.15 9.57
C THR A 277 -1.39 -2.17 8.36
N GLY A 278 -1.91 -2.48 7.19
CA GLY A 278 -1.13 -2.47 5.96
C GLY A 278 -1.96 -2.85 4.75
N GLN A 279 -1.29 -2.92 3.61
CA GLN A 279 -1.92 -3.17 2.33
C GLN A 279 -1.96 -4.66 2.00
N LEU A 280 -3.07 -5.14 1.45
CA LEU A 280 -3.14 -6.48 0.87
C LEU A 280 -2.34 -6.54 -0.44
N PHE A 281 -1.48 -7.53 -0.51
CA PHE A 281 -0.68 -7.85 -1.70
C PHE A 281 -0.76 -9.34 -1.99
N TYR A 282 -0.87 -9.73 -3.27
CA TYR A 282 -0.88 -11.13 -3.69
C TYR A 282 0.48 -11.52 -4.29
N ASP A 283 1.24 -12.32 -3.56
CA ASP A 283 2.56 -12.82 -3.98
C ASP A 283 2.43 -13.99 -4.95
N SER A 284 2.05 -13.69 -6.19
CA SER A 284 1.81 -14.69 -7.24
C SER A 284 3.05 -15.47 -7.68
N ALA A 285 4.26 -14.98 -7.36
CA ALA A 285 5.51 -15.63 -7.75
C ALA A 285 5.76 -16.95 -6.99
N HIS A 286 5.07 -17.16 -5.90
CA HIS A 286 5.20 -18.33 -5.04
C HIS A 286 4.00 -19.26 -5.11
N ARG A 287 4.07 -20.35 -4.31
CA ARG A 287 2.99 -21.31 -4.10
C ARG A 287 2.76 -21.51 -2.61
N VAL A 288 1.54 -21.71 -2.24
CA VAL A 288 1.16 -22.08 -0.87
C VAL A 288 1.89 -23.36 -0.45
N ARG A 289 2.53 -23.33 0.71
CA ARG A 289 3.20 -24.48 1.31
C ARG A 289 2.69 -24.69 2.73
N THR A 290 1.87 -25.70 2.91
CA THR A 290 1.29 -26.12 4.18
C THR A 290 1.89 -27.45 4.65
N ASN A 291 1.42 -27.94 5.79
CA ASN A 291 1.77 -29.27 6.29
C ASN A 291 1.33 -30.39 5.32
N ASP A 292 0.28 -30.15 4.50
CA ASP A 292 -0.27 -31.15 3.56
C ASP A 292 0.58 -31.26 2.28
N ASN A 293 1.44 -30.27 1.98
CA ASN A 293 2.32 -30.29 0.82
C ASN A 293 3.78 -29.93 1.16
N PRO A 294 4.42 -30.61 2.10
CA PRO A 294 5.77 -30.28 2.59
C PRO A 294 6.86 -30.45 1.53
N SER A 295 6.55 -31.14 0.42
CA SER A 295 7.48 -31.36 -0.70
C SER A 295 7.87 -30.09 -1.46
N LEU A 296 7.12 -29.02 -1.33
CA LEU A 296 7.43 -27.70 -1.93
C LEU A 296 8.55 -26.98 -1.13
N LYS A 297 9.70 -27.62 -0.92
CA LYS A 297 10.78 -27.16 -0.03
C LYS A 297 11.32 -25.75 -0.36
N ASN A 298 11.21 -25.32 -1.61
CA ASN A 298 11.70 -24.01 -2.08
C ASN A 298 10.62 -22.91 -1.99
N GLN A 299 9.47 -23.22 -1.40
CA GLN A 299 8.40 -22.25 -1.21
C GLN A 299 8.33 -21.81 0.25
N PRO A 300 7.98 -20.55 0.52
CA PRO A 300 7.79 -20.08 1.89
C PRO A 300 6.65 -20.83 2.59
N GLN A 301 6.82 -21.09 3.89
CA GLN A 301 5.80 -21.75 4.70
C GLN A 301 4.67 -20.77 4.99
N ARG A 302 3.48 -21.03 4.42
CA ARG A 302 2.27 -20.22 4.60
C ARG A 302 1.05 -20.91 4.01
N PHE A 303 -0.13 -20.56 4.51
CA PHE A 303 -1.37 -21.10 3.98
C PHE A 303 -2.01 -20.20 2.90
N SER A 304 -1.50 -18.99 2.70
CA SER A 304 -2.01 -18.03 1.72
C SER A 304 -0.86 -17.27 1.07
N LEU A 305 -1.02 -16.93 -0.21
CA LEU A 305 -0.14 -16.01 -0.94
C LEU A 305 -0.54 -14.54 -0.74
N TRP A 306 -1.66 -14.30 -0.09
CA TRP A 306 -2.01 -12.96 0.35
C TRP A 306 -1.16 -12.58 1.55
N GLU A 307 -0.54 -11.44 1.42
CA GLU A 307 0.34 -10.82 2.42
C GLU A 307 -0.25 -9.49 2.87
N ILE A 308 0.23 -8.99 3.99
CA ILE A 308 0.10 -7.57 4.33
C ILE A 308 1.44 -6.92 4.00
N HIS A 309 1.51 -6.24 2.86
CA HIS A 309 2.73 -5.68 2.29
C HIS A 309 2.46 -4.36 1.52
N PRO A 310 2.94 -3.22 2.00
CA PRO A 310 3.71 -3.05 3.22
C PRO A 310 2.86 -2.99 4.49
N VAL A 311 3.48 -3.30 5.62
CA VAL A 311 2.96 -2.96 6.95
C VAL A 311 3.21 -1.47 7.20
N ASN A 312 2.15 -0.74 7.59
CA ASN A 312 2.17 0.70 7.85
C ASN A 312 2.09 1.04 9.35
N GLU A 313 1.43 0.18 10.14
CA GLU A 313 1.34 0.34 11.59
C GLU A 313 1.49 -1.03 12.27
N PHE A 314 2.29 -1.06 13.33
CA PHE A 314 2.56 -2.25 14.11
C PHE A 314 2.33 -1.96 15.59
N LEU A 315 1.22 -2.43 16.14
CA LEU A 315 0.81 -2.22 17.51
C LEU A 315 0.86 -3.53 18.29
N VAL A 316 1.28 -3.46 19.53
CA VAL A 316 1.40 -4.58 20.46
C VAL A 316 0.42 -4.38 21.61
N CYS A 317 -0.30 -5.43 22.00
CA CYS A 317 -1.22 -5.39 23.10
C CYS A 317 -0.47 -5.17 24.43
N ALA A 318 -0.74 -4.06 25.09
CA ALA A 318 -0.10 -3.70 26.36
C ALA A 318 -0.65 -4.49 27.57
N LYS A 319 -1.73 -5.29 27.36
CA LYS A 319 -2.42 -6.06 28.39
C LYS A 319 -2.55 -7.53 27.95
N SER A 320 -3.09 -8.37 28.82
CA SER A 320 -3.37 -9.77 28.46
C SER A 320 -4.45 -9.92 27.36
N LYS A 321 -5.35 -8.95 27.25
CA LYS A 321 -6.38 -8.86 26.19
C LYS A 321 -6.59 -7.40 25.83
N CYS A 322 -6.59 -7.09 24.52
CA CYS A 322 -6.86 -5.77 23.99
C CYS A 322 -8.05 -5.83 23.02
N SER A 323 -8.90 -4.83 23.11
CA SER A 323 -9.97 -4.62 22.11
C SER A 323 -9.38 -4.00 20.86
N PRO A 324 -9.65 -4.52 19.66
CA PRO A 324 -9.20 -3.89 18.41
C PRO A 324 -9.73 -2.46 18.21
N ASN A 325 -10.88 -2.16 18.86
CA ASN A 325 -11.54 -0.87 18.73
C ASN A 325 -11.09 0.16 19.77
N ASP A 326 -10.24 -0.21 20.72
CA ASP A 326 -9.72 0.68 21.76
C ASP A 326 -8.20 0.82 21.61
N LYS A 327 -7.79 1.82 20.82
CA LYS A 327 -6.38 2.07 20.53
C LYS A 327 -5.53 2.39 21.78
N THR A 328 -6.15 2.82 22.89
CA THR A 328 -5.42 3.13 24.15
C THR A 328 -4.84 1.88 24.83
N GLN A 329 -5.29 0.69 24.44
CA GLN A 329 -4.80 -0.58 24.96
C GLN A 329 -3.57 -1.12 24.18
N TRP A 330 -3.16 -0.42 23.13
CA TRP A 330 -2.10 -0.85 22.23
C TRP A 330 -0.92 0.12 22.32
N THR A 331 0.29 -0.43 22.28
CA THR A 331 1.54 0.31 22.25
C THR A 331 2.20 0.07 20.91
N LYS A 332 2.75 1.10 20.29
CA LYS A 332 3.54 0.92 19.07
C LYS A 332 4.78 0.08 19.37
N VAL A 333 5.15 -0.82 18.45
CA VAL A 333 6.30 -1.70 18.66
C VAL A 333 7.61 -0.92 18.82
N GLU A 334 7.72 0.25 18.18
CA GLU A 334 8.87 1.14 18.34
C GLU A 334 8.97 1.78 19.71
N ASP A 335 7.87 1.90 20.46
CA ASP A 335 7.81 2.50 21.79
C ASP A 335 7.97 1.47 22.92
N MET A 336 8.15 0.19 22.57
CA MET A 336 8.41 -0.86 23.57
C MET A 336 9.81 -0.75 24.13
N GLU A 337 9.93 -0.90 25.44
CA GLU A 337 11.22 -0.96 26.16
C GLU A 337 12.00 -2.25 25.92
#